data_835762b79dedbb9f070f3a7efa2f9d71
#
_entry.id   835762b79dedbb9f070f3a7efa2f9d71
#
_cell.length_a   1.000
_cell.length_b   1.000
_cell.length_c   1.000
_cell.angle_alpha   90.00
_cell.angle_beta   90.00
_cell.angle_gamma   90.00
#
_symmetry.space_group_name_H-M   'P 1'
#
loop_
_entity.id
_entity.type
_entity.pdbx_description
1 polymer ?
#
loop_
_entity_poly.entity_id
_entity_poly.type
_entity_poly.pdbx_seq_one_letter_code
_entity_poly.pdbx_strand_id
1 'polypeptide(L)'
;LVELNGIERQMYEKIREMFVKAIDNGVSGRINSLALEGLLRLRQCCVSLNMLPRSLYSQRDNSSTKLNKVVEFIESFLREGHKMWVFSQFTSALEELGRLLQEKNIRYLLMTGSTRNRHELIDRFQHHPSDKVFLISLKTGGTGLNLTAADRVLMIDDWWNPAVENQAFSRAHRIGQHNEVMVYRFICKSTVEEKI
;
A
#
# COMPACT_ATOMS: atom_id res chain seq x y z
N LEU A 1 7.03 -0.08 12.34
CA LEU A 1 5.70 -0.47 12.83
C LEU A 1 4.81 0.76 12.96
N VAL A 2 3.51 0.61 12.71
CA VAL A 2 2.48 1.64 12.81
C VAL A 2 1.49 1.23 13.90
N GLU A 3 1.12 2.13 14.79
CA GLU A 3 0.08 1.88 15.78
C GLU A 3 -1.25 2.46 15.29
N LEU A 4 -2.29 1.63 15.21
CA LEU A 4 -3.62 2.09 14.87
C LEU A 4 -4.14 3.05 15.94
N ASN A 5 -4.79 4.16 15.52
CA ASN A 5 -5.46 5.05 16.45
C ASN A 5 -6.68 4.38 17.12
N GLY A 6 -7.31 5.03 18.10
CA GLY A 6 -8.41 4.44 18.88
C GLY A 6 -9.58 3.98 18.03
N ILE A 7 -9.99 4.76 17.01
CA ILE A 7 -11.13 4.44 16.12
C ILE A 7 -10.76 3.29 15.20
N GLU A 8 -9.56 3.32 14.60
CA GLU A 8 -9.05 2.24 13.74
C GLU A 8 -8.95 0.93 14.51
N ARG A 9 -8.42 0.96 15.75
CA ARG A 9 -8.31 -0.21 16.61
C ARG A 9 -9.69 -0.79 16.98
N GLN A 10 -10.63 0.04 17.39
CA GLN A 10 -12.00 -0.39 17.69
C GLN A 10 -12.68 -1.03 16.48
N MET A 11 -12.52 -0.45 15.30
CA MET A 11 -13.09 -1.00 14.08
C MET A 11 -12.41 -2.32 13.69
N TYR A 12 -11.09 -2.42 13.83
CA TYR A 12 -10.34 -3.64 13.59
C TYR A 12 -10.85 -4.80 14.47
N GLU A 13 -10.98 -4.58 15.79
CA GLU A 13 -11.47 -5.60 16.71
C GLU A 13 -12.93 -5.99 16.43
N LYS A 14 -13.80 -5.01 16.13
CA LYS A 14 -15.19 -5.26 15.73
C LYS A 14 -15.28 -6.17 14.50
N ILE A 15 -14.49 -5.90 13.47
CA ILE A 15 -14.42 -6.71 12.25
C ILE A 15 -13.93 -8.13 12.61
N ARG A 16 -12.85 -8.23 13.38
CA ARG A 16 -12.29 -9.50 13.80
C ARG A 16 -13.33 -10.36 14.52
N GLU A 17 -14.00 -9.80 15.52
CA GLU A 17 -15.03 -10.52 16.29
C GLU A 17 -16.21 -10.95 15.41
N MET A 18 -16.67 -10.08 14.50
CA MET A 18 -17.77 -10.38 13.58
C MET A 18 -17.45 -11.62 12.73
N PHE A 19 -16.25 -11.67 12.14
CA PHE A 19 -15.86 -12.80 11.29
C PHE A 19 -15.55 -14.07 12.09
N VAL A 20 -14.94 -13.98 13.29
CA VAL A 20 -14.73 -15.13 14.17
C VAL A 20 -16.09 -15.75 14.55
N LYS A 21 -17.05 -14.95 14.99
CA LYS A 21 -18.40 -15.43 15.32
C LYS A 21 -19.11 -16.06 14.12
N ALA A 22 -18.94 -15.48 12.91
CA ALA A 22 -19.53 -16.03 11.69
C ALA A 22 -18.93 -17.41 11.31
N ILE A 23 -17.64 -17.59 11.55
CA ILE A 23 -16.92 -18.86 11.32
C ILE A 23 -17.38 -19.91 12.37
N ASP A 24 -17.43 -19.54 13.65
CA ASP A 24 -17.78 -20.42 14.76
C ASP A 24 -19.25 -20.91 14.68
N ASN A 25 -20.16 -20.07 14.15
CA ASN A 25 -21.57 -20.43 13.95
C ASN A 25 -21.81 -21.42 12.79
N GLY A 26 -20.73 -21.93 12.18
CA GLY A 26 -20.76 -23.19 11.42
C GLY A 26 -21.65 -23.18 10.18
N VAL A 27 -21.59 -22.16 9.33
CA VAL A 27 -22.15 -22.26 7.98
C VAL A 27 -21.25 -23.16 7.13
N SER A 28 -21.47 -24.47 7.30
CA SER A 28 -20.75 -25.54 6.59
C SER A 28 -20.75 -25.26 5.08
N GLY A 29 -19.58 -25.23 4.46
CA GLY A 29 -19.37 -24.97 3.04
C GLY A 29 -18.99 -23.51 2.67
N ARG A 30 -19.07 -22.52 3.58
CA ARG A 30 -18.67 -21.12 3.32
C ARG A 30 -17.55 -20.60 4.23
N ILE A 31 -17.02 -21.44 5.11
CA ILE A 31 -16.02 -21.02 6.12
C ILE A 31 -14.79 -20.40 5.44
N ASN A 32 -14.27 -21.03 4.39
CA ASN A 32 -13.09 -20.51 3.69
C ASN A 32 -13.34 -19.14 3.03
N SER A 33 -14.52 -18.92 2.44
CA SER A 33 -14.85 -17.64 1.83
C SER A 33 -15.04 -16.53 2.87
N LEU A 34 -15.66 -16.84 4.02
CA LEU A 34 -15.81 -15.92 5.15
C LEU A 34 -14.47 -15.56 5.77
N ALA A 35 -13.57 -16.54 5.94
CA ALA A 35 -12.23 -16.30 6.46
C ALA A 35 -11.42 -15.39 5.52
N LEU A 36 -11.47 -15.65 4.22
CA LEU A 36 -10.78 -14.80 3.21
C LEU A 36 -11.37 -13.39 3.16
N GLU A 37 -12.69 -13.26 3.23
CA GLU A 37 -13.34 -11.94 3.30
C GLU A 37 -12.94 -11.21 4.58
N GLY A 38 -12.95 -11.87 5.73
CA GLY A 38 -12.54 -11.30 7.00
C GLY A 38 -11.10 -10.79 6.96
N LEU A 39 -10.18 -11.59 6.44
CA LEU A 39 -8.79 -11.19 6.26
C LEU A 39 -8.67 -9.98 5.32
N LEU A 40 -9.41 -9.95 4.21
CA LEU A 40 -9.43 -8.79 3.31
C LEU A 40 -9.88 -7.52 4.04
N ARG A 41 -10.99 -7.59 4.82
CA ARG A 41 -11.50 -6.43 5.57
C ARG A 41 -10.53 -5.97 6.66
N LEU A 42 -9.91 -6.88 7.38
CA LEU A 42 -8.89 -6.55 8.39
C LEU A 42 -7.69 -5.84 7.76
N ARG A 43 -7.21 -6.31 6.62
CA ARG A 43 -6.11 -5.65 5.88
C ARG A 43 -6.51 -4.27 5.36
N GLN A 44 -7.72 -4.13 4.81
CA GLN A 44 -8.26 -2.82 4.40
C GLN A 44 -8.32 -1.86 5.60
N CYS A 45 -8.80 -2.34 6.75
CA CYS A 45 -8.85 -1.57 8.01
C CYS A 45 -7.46 -1.09 8.45
N CYS A 46 -6.43 -1.93 8.31
CA CYS A 46 -5.05 -1.55 8.62
C CYS A 46 -4.51 -0.44 7.71
N VAL A 47 -4.97 -0.37 6.46
CA VAL A 47 -4.53 0.68 5.52
C VAL A 47 -5.34 1.96 5.70
N SER A 48 -6.67 1.88 5.62
CA SER A 48 -7.59 3.01 5.83
C SER A 48 -9.01 2.52 6.03
N LEU A 49 -9.72 3.09 7.01
CA LEU A 49 -11.15 2.83 7.22
C LEU A 49 -12.01 3.23 6.01
N ASN A 50 -11.54 4.18 5.21
CA ASN A 50 -12.23 4.60 3.98
C ASN A 50 -12.32 3.50 2.91
N MET A 51 -11.51 2.45 3.03
CA MET A 51 -11.54 1.31 2.11
C MET A 51 -12.62 0.28 2.47
N LEU A 52 -13.16 0.36 3.67
CA LEU A 52 -14.22 -0.54 4.12
C LEU A 52 -15.54 -0.26 3.40
N PRO A 53 -16.39 -1.29 3.18
CA PRO A 53 -17.75 -1.09 2.72
C PRO A 53 -18.52 -0.12 3.62
N ARG A 54 -19.41 0.70 3.04
CA ARG A 54 -20.24 1.65 3.80
C ARG A 54 -21.12 0.99 4.86
N SER A 55 -21.49 -0.26 4.67
CA SER A 55 -22.22 -1.07 5.64
C SER A 55 -21.41 -1.36 6.92
N LEU A 56 -20.08 -1.38 6.84
CA LEU A 56 -19.19 -1.58 7.99
C LEU A 56 -18.73 -0.24 8.57
N TYR A 57 -18.40 0.73 7.71
CA TYR A 57 -17.93 2.05 8.11
C TYR A 57 -18.47 3.13 7.16
N SER A 58 -19.36 3.96 7.68
CA SER A 58 -20.06 4.99 6.89
C SER A 58 -19.39 6.35 6.93
N GLN A 59 -18.62 6.64 7.98
CA GLN A 59 -17.86 7.89 8.11
C GLN A 59 -16.71 7.90 7.09
N ARG A 60 -16.44 9.09 6.55
CA ARG A 60 -15.32 9.29 5.63
C ARG A 60 -14.49 10.44 6.19
N ASP A 61 -13.37 10.08 6.77
CA ASP A 61 -12.38 11.05 7.23
C ASP A 61 -11.01 10.75 6.61
N ASN A 62 -10.10 11.71 6.69
CA ASN A 62 -8.75 11.58 6.14
C ASN A 62 -7.76 11.10 7.22
N SER A 63 -8.22 10.40 8.25
CA SER A 63 -7.43 10.11 9.44
C SER A 63 -6.68 8.78 9.42
N SER A 64 -6.37 8.22 8.24
CA SER A 64 -5.56 7.00 8.18
C SER A 64 -4.18 7.19 8.80
N THR A 65 -3.97 6.57 9.95
CA THR A 65 -2.67 6.62 10.65
C THR A 65 -1.55 6.07 9.78
N LYS A 66 -1.79 4.96 9.06
CA LYS A 66 -0.78 4.36 8.19
C LYS A 66 -0.45 5.27 7.00
N LEU A 67 -1.44 5.78 6.27
CA LEU A 67 -1.20 6.64 5.11
C LEU A 67 -0.54 7.96 5.51
N ASN A 68 -0.92 8.55 6.64
CA ASN A 68 -0.23 9.72 7.18
C ASN A 68 1.23 9.43 7.49
N LYS A 69 1.53 8.25 8.05
CA LYS A 69 2.93 7.84 8.28
C LYS A 69 3.72 7.67 6.99
N VAL A 70 3.10 7.10 5.95
CA VAL A 70 3.71 7.01 4.62
C VAL A 70 4.01 8.41 4.07
N VAL A 71 3.08 9.37 4.21
CA VAL A 71 3.30 10.76 3.78
C VAL A 71 4.48 11.40 4.50
N GLU A 72 4.61 11.20 5.83
CA GLU A 72 5.77 11.70 6.60
C GLU A 72 7.10 11.19 6.04
N PHE A 73 7.17 9.89 5.69
CA PHE A 73 8.37 9.29 5.08
C PHE A 73 8.64 9.87 3.69
N ILE A 74 7.60 10.05 2.86
CA ILE A 74 7.72 10.67 1.54
C ILE A 74 8.29 12.10 1.70
N GLU A 75 7.75 12.91 2.61
CA GLU A 75 8.23 14.28 2.85
C GLU A 75 9.71 14.29 3.28
N SER A 76 10.10 13.35 4.17
CA SER A 76 11.51 13.25 4.61
C SER A 76 12.43 12.92 3.44
N PHE A 77 12.10 11.89 2.67
CA PHE A 77 12.92 11.47 1.53
C PHE A 77 12.98 12.50 0.40
N LEU A 78 11.91 13.26 0.20
CA LEU A 78 11.93 14.38 -0.75
C LEU A 78 12.89 15.48 -0.32
N ARG A 79 12.95 15.82 0.98
CA ARG A 79 13.92 16.79 1.52
C ARG A 79 15.37 16.32 1.36
N GLU A 80 15.61 15.01 1.45
CA GLU A 80 16.91 14.38 1.24
C GLU A 80 17.26 14.20 -0.25
N GLY A 81 16.32 14.49 -1.16
CA GLY A 81 16.53 14.44 -2.60
C GLY A 81 16.26 13.10 -3.26
N HIS A 82 15.77 12.10 -2.52
CA HIS A 82 15.51 10.74 -3.01
C HIS A 82 14.35 10.66 -3.99
N LYS A 83 14.43 9.67 -4.89
CA LYS A 83 13.30 9.18 -5.69
C LYS A 83 12.76 7.89 -5.08
N MET A 84 11.44 7.71 -5.12
CA MET A 84 10.80 6.58 -4.44
C MET A 84 9.66 5.97 -5.22
N TRP A 85 9.50 4.67 -5.02
CA TRP A 85 8.31 3.91 -5.38
C TRP A 85 7.47 3.64 -4.16
N VAL A 86 6.16 3.75 -4.32
CA VAL A 86 5.19 3.43 -3.28
C VAL A 86 4.26 2.36 -3.84
N PHE A 87 4.30 1.18 -3.24
CA PHE A 87 3.52 0.04 -3.67
C PHE A 87 2.34 -0.24 -2.74
N SER A 88 1.21 -0.60 -3.33
CA SER A 88 0.09 -1.22 -2.65
C SER A 88 -0.62 -2.22 -3.56
N GLN A 89 -1.20 -3.27 -2.99
CA GLN A 89 -2.11 -4.13 -3.72
C GLN A 89 -3.49 -3.48 -3.92
N PHE A 90 -3.82 -2.48 -3.10
CA PHE A 90 -5.09 -1.76 -3.15
C PHE A 90 -4.96 -0.45 -3.94
N THR A 91 -5.60 -0.40 -5.10
CA THR A 91 -5.64 0.83 -5.92
C THR A 91 -6.27 1.98 -5.15
N SER A 92 -7.32 1.71 -4.35
CA SER A 92 -7.98 2.72 -3.51
C SER A 92 -7.04 3.33 -2.44
N ALA A 93 -6.08 2.56 -1.92
CA ALA A 93 -5.05 3.08 -1.02
C ALA A 93 -4.12 4.09 -1.72
N LEU A 94 -3.71 3.76 -2.95
CA LEU A 94 -2.88 4.66 -3.76
C LEU A 94 -3.62 5.93 -4.16
N GLU A 95 -4.91 5.83 -4.48
CA GLU A 95 -5.76 6.98 -4.78
C GLU A 95 -5.96 7.89 -3.56
N GLU A 96 -6.19 7.30 -2.38
CA GLU A 96 -6.29 8.04 -1.11
C GLU A 96 -4.97 8.71 -0.75
N LEU A 97 -3.85 7.99 -0.86
CA LEU A 97 -2.52 8.56 -0.67
C LEU A 97 -2.25 9.71 -1.66
N GLY A 98 -2.64 9.54 -2.92
CA GLY A 98 -2.51 10.58 -3.94
C GLY A 98 -3.23 11.87 -3.56
N ARG A 99 -4.44 11.78 -2.99
CA ARG A 99 -5.17 12.96 -2.48
C ARG A 99 -4.42 13.65 -1.33
N LEU A 100 -3.89 12.87 -0.36
CA LEU A 100 -3.09 13.41 0.74
C LEU A 100 -1.82 14.12 0.24
N LEU A 101 -1.17 13.58 -0.79
CA LEU A 101 -0.01 14.21 -1.41
C LEU A 101 -0.38 15.50 -2.14
N GLN A 102 -1.53 15.54 -2.84
CA GLN A 102 -2.05 16.76 -3.49
C GLN A 102 -2.33 17.87 -2.49
N GLU A 103 -2.95 17.55 -1.35
CA GLU A 103 -3.20 18.52 -0.26
C GLU A 103 -1.90 19.18 0.25
N LYS A 104 -0.79 18.45 0.17
CA LYS A 104 0.55 18.94 0.54
C LYS A 104 1.35 19.51 -0.64
N ASN A 105 0.74 19.67 -1.82
CA ASN A 105 1.40 20.10 -3.05
C ASN A 105 2.59 19.22 -3.48
N ILE A 106 2.55 17.92 -3.14
CA ILE A 106 3.57 16.96 -3.54
C ILE A 106 3.15 16.31 -4.86
N ARG A 107 4.01 16.44 -5.87
CA ARG A 107 3.81 15.81 -7.19
C ARG A 107 4.06 14.32 -7.11
N TYR A 108 3.24 13.54 -7.79
CA TYR A 108 3.41 12.10 -7.93
C TYR A 108 2.95 11.62 -9.30
N LEU A 109 3.43 10.44 -9.69
CA LEU A 109 2.91 9.64 -10.78
C LEU A 109 2.09 8.49 -10.21
N LEU A 110 1.05 8.06 -10.91
CA LEU A 110 0.20 6.93 -10.51
C LEU A 110 0.06 5.94 -11.65
N MET A 111 0.40 4.67 -11.37
CA MET A 111 0.25 3.56 -12.30
C MET A 111 -0.57 2.43 -11.68
N THR A 112 -1.71 2.14 -12.29
CA THR A 112 -2.64 1.08 -11.87
C THR A 112 -2.92 0.11 -13.02
N GLY A 113 -3.76 -0.89 -12.79
CA GLY A 113 -4.18 -1.83 -13.82
C GLY A 113 -4.84 -1.18 -15.04
N SER A 114 -5.52 -0.04 -14.85
CA SER A 114 -6.21 0.72 -15.90
C SER A 114 -5.31 1.69 -16.68
N THR A 115 -4.06 1.89 -16.25
CA THR A 115 -3.13 2.84 -16.90
C THR A 115 -2.72 2.34 -18.29
N ARG A 116 -2.95 3.16 -19.31
CA ARG A 116 -2.63 2.83 -20.72
C ARG A 116 -1.23 3.28 -21.14
N ASN A 117 -0.78 4.44 -20.69
CA ASN A 117 0.50 5.08 -21.05
C ASN A 117 1.66 4.71 -20.09
N ARG A 118 1.79 3.43 -19.75
CA ARG A 118 2.75 2.93 -18.74
C ARG A 118 4.20 3.28 -19.08
N HIS A 119 4.60 3.11 -20.35
CA HIS A 119 5.97 3.41 -20.80
C HIS A 119 6.32 4.88 -20.63
N GLU A 120 5.40 5.78 -20.97
CA GLU A 120 5.58 7.23 -20.80
C GLU A 120 5.78 7.61 -19.32
N LEU A 121 4.97 7.04 -18.40
CA LEU A 121 5.10 7.30 -16.97
C LEU A 121 6.44 6.80 -16.42
N ILE A 122 6.90 5.64 -16.87
CA ILE A 122 8.19 5.07 -16.47
C ILE A 122 9.33 5.93 -16.98
N ASP A 123 9.29 6.33 -18.26
CA ASP A 123 10.28 7.18 -18.87
C ASP A 123 10.38 8.54 -18.17
N ARG A 124 9.23 9.17 -17.89
CA ARG A 124 9.16 10.40 -17.10
C ARG A 124 9.80 10.23 -15.73
N PHE A 125 9.45 9.16 -15.01
CA PHE A 125 10.02 8.91 -13.69
C PHE A 125 11.54 8.71 -13.77
N GLN A 126 12.04 8.05 -14.79
CA GLN A 126 13.47 7.80 -14.94
C GLN A 126 14.25 9.08 -15.24
N HIS A 127 13.76 9.90 -16.17
CA HIS A 127 14.54 11.00 -16.72
C HIS A 127 14.16 12.39 -16.17
N HIS A 128 12.96 12.54 -15.58
CA HIS A 128 12.51 13.85 -15.11
C HIS A 128 12.91 14.09 -13.63
N PRO A 129 13.71 15.12 -13.32
CA PRO A 129 14.20 15.36 -11.95
C PRO A 129 13.09 15.70 -10.94
N SER A 130 11.99 16.30 -11.43
CA SER A 130 10.87 16.72 -10.58
C SER A 130 9.88 15.59 -10.26
N ASP A 131 9.89 14.48 -11.00
CA ASP A 131 9.02 13.33 -10.75
C ASP A 131 9.74 12.36 -9.82
N LYS A 132 9.55 12.54 -8.50
CA LYS A 132 10.28 11.81 -7.45
C LYS A 132 9.45 10.77 -6.72
N VAL A 133 8.12 10.82 -6.84
CA VAL A 133 7.19 9.89 -6.18
C VAL A 133 6.40 9.14 -7.24
N PHE A 134 6.45 7.81 -7.22
CA PHE A 134 5.69 6.98 -8.14
C PHE A 134 4.86 5.96 -7.36
N LEU A 135 3.54 6.13 -7.39
CA LEU A 135 2.56 5.23 -6.79
C LEU A 135 2.24 4.11 -7.79
N ILE A 136 2.43 2.86 -7.39
CA ILE A 136 2.34 1.71 -8.30
C ILE A 136 1.50 0.60 -7.66
N SER A 137 0.46 0.15 -8.38
CA SER A 137 -0.27 -1.05 -7.99
C SER A 137 0.60 -2.29 -8.16
N LEU A 138 0.69 -3.14 -7.12
CA LEU A 138 1.50 -4.38 -7.14
C LEU A 138 1.10 -5.32 -8.29
N LYS A 139 -0.18 -5.38 -8.66
CA LYS A 139 -0.65 -6.14 -9.83
C LYS A 139 -0.02 -5.67 -11.13
N THR A 140 0.30 -4.38 -11.22
CA THR A 140 0.90 -3.75 -12.39
C THR A 140 2.43 -3.81 -12.37
N GLY A 141 3.03 -3.64 -11.20
CA GLY A 141 4.49 -3.70 -10.98
C GLY A 141 5.11 -5.07 -11.27
N GLY A 142 4.31 -6.15 -11.28
CA GLY A 142 4.73 -7.50 -11.65
C GLY A 142 5.14 -7.70 -13.11
N THR A 143 4.88 -6.76 -14.00
CA THR A 143 5.11 -6.88 -15.45
C THR A 143 6.36 -6.13 -15.94
N GLY A 144 7.56 -6.68 -15.75
CA GLY A 144 8.76 -6.31 -16.54
C GLY A 144 9.31 -4.88 -16.41
N LEU A 145 8.90 -4.11 -15.41
CA LEU A 145 9.30 -2.72 -15.27
C LEU A 145 10.78 -2.60 -14.87
N ASN A 146 11.57 -1.87 -15.66
CA ASN A 146 12.90 -1.45 -15.27
C ASN A 146 12.79 -0.15 -14.47
N LEU A 147 13.05 -0.23 -13.17
CA LEU A 147 12.77 0.87 -12.26
C LEU A 147 14.04 1.24 -11.46
N THR A 148 15.13 1.53 -12.18
CA THR A 148 16.44 1.80 -11.59
C THR A 148 16.60 3.23 -11.03
N ALA A 149 15.65 4.13 -11.30
CA ALA A 149 15.77 5.54 -10.92
C ALA A 149 15.48 5.82 -9.44
N ALA A 150 14.81 4.92 -8.72
CA ALA A 150 14.51 5.09 -7.31
C ALA A 150 15.48 4.32 -6.41
N ASP A 151 15.83 4.90 -5.29
CA ASP A 151 16.64 4.31 -4.23
C ASP A 151 15.85 4.06 -2.94
N ARG A 152 14.56 4.44 -2.91
CA ARG A 152 13.63 4.18 -1.80
C ARG A 152 12.40 3.45 -2.32
N VAL A 153 12.01 2.41 -1.60
CA VAL A 153 10.79 1.62 -1.87
C VAL A 153 9.94 1.60 -0.62
N LEU A 154 8.69 2.05 -0.73
CA LEU A 154 7.72 2.06 0.36
C LEU A 154 6.61 1.05 0.05
N MET A 155 6.39 0.08 0.95
CA MET A 155 5.33 -0.92 0.86
C MET A 155 4.24 -0.56 1.86
N ILE A 156 3.07 -0.12 1.38
CA ILE A 156 1.93 0.24 2.23
C ILE A 156 1.32 -1.00 2.88
N ASP A 157 1.26 -2.10 2.11
CA ASP A 157 0.73 -3.39 2.53
C ASP A 157 1.55 -4.53 1.91
N ASP A 158 1.62 -5.67 2.59
CA ASP A 158 2.37 -6.83 2.12
C ASP A 158 1.56 -7.66 1.12
N TRP A 159 2.25 -8.29 0.19
CA TRP A 159 1.68 -9.24 -0.75
C TRP A 159 1.72 -10.66 -0.18
N TRP A 160 0.64 -11.44 -0.40
CA TRP A 160 0.58 -12.84 0.05
C TRP A 160 1.61 -13.76 -0.60
N ASN A 161 2.20 -13.34 -1.71
CA ASN A 161 3.15 -14.13 -2.45
C ASN A 161 4.53 -13.46 -2.41
N PRO A 162 5.45 -13.93 -1.56
CA PRO A 162 6.82 -13.40 -1.47
C PRO A 162 7.56 -13.44 -2.81
N ALA A 163 7.23 -14.39 -3.70
CA ALA A 163 7.86 -14.47 -5.01
C ALA A 163 7.54 -13.27 -5.91
N VAL A 164 6.33 -12.69 -5.80
CA VAL A 164 5.94 -11.47 -6.54
C VAL A 164 6.63 -10.25 -5.96
N GLU A 165 6.76 -10.17 -4.64
CA GLU A 165 7.55 -9.11 -3.98
C GLU A 165 9.02 -9.20 -4.40
N ASN A 166 9.63 -10.37 -4.28
CA ASN A 166 11.02 -10.61 -4.70
C ASN A 166 11.22 -10.31 -6.18
N GLN A 167 10.22 -10.56 -7.03
CA GLN A 167 10.26 -10.19 -8.43
C GLN A 167 10.18 -8.66 -8.63
N ALA A 168 9.41 -7.93 -7.83
CA ALA A 168 9.39 -6.47 -7.83
C ALA A 168 10.73 -5.91 -7.34
N PHE A 169 11.30 -6.48 -6.27
CA PHE A 169 12.59 -6.05 -5.71
C PHE A 169 13.80 -6.41 -6.57
N SER A 170 13.83 -7.60 -7.18
CA SER A 170 14.93 -8.01 -8.07
C SER A 170 15.04 -7.15 -9.33
N ARG A 171 14.01 -6.35 -9.61
CA ARG A 171 13.99 -5.35 -10.70
C ARG A 171 14.52 -3.99 -10.29
N ALA A 172 14.46 -3.67 -8.99
CA ALA A 172 15.17 -2.54 -8.39
C ALA A 172 16.69 -2.80 -8.34
N HIS A 173 17.10 -4.05 -8.17
CA HIS A 173 18.50 -4.51 -8.05
C HIS A 173 19.14 -4.94 -9.39
N ARG A 174 18.76 -4.35 -10.51
CA ARG A 174 19.34 -4.69 -11.81
C ARG A 174 20.69 -3.98 -12.07
N ILE A 175 21.47 -4.59 -12.99
CA ILE A 175 22.71 -4.03 -13.55
C ILE A 175 22.44 -2.59 -14.03
N GLY A 176 23.13 -1.60 -13.44
CA GLY A 176 22.95 -0.16 -13.69
C GLY A 176 22.44 0.63 -12.49
N GLN A 177 22.05 -0.03 -11.37
CA GLN A 177 21.76 0.64 -10.11
C GLN A 177 23.08 0.87 -9.35
N HIS A 178 23.46 2.13 -9.21
CA HIS A 178 24.69 2.54 -8.49
C HIS A 178 24.43 2.87 -7.03
N ASN A 179 23.15 3.00 -6.62
CA ASN A 179 22.76 3.33 -5.25
C ASN A 179 22.15 2.11 -4.55
N GLU A 180 22.38 2.01 -3.24
CA GLU A 180 21.73 1.03 -2.39
C GLU A 180 20.21 1.32 -2.32
N VAL A 181 19.40 0.30 -2.60
CA VAL A 181 17.93 0.42 -2.55
C VAL A 181 17.46 0.04 -1.15
N MET A 182 16.83 1.01 -0.47
CA MET A 182 16.23 0.81 0.86
C MET A 182 14.75 0.53 0.75
N VAL A 183 14.30 -0.56 1.38
CA VAL A 183 12.88 -0.98 1.38
C VAL A 183 12.28 -0.75 2.77
N TYR A 184 11.15 -0.03 2.81
CA TYR A 184 10.40 0.29 4.02
C TYR A 184 9.02 -0.36 3.95
N ARG A 185 8.69 -1.19 4.95
CA ARG A 185 7.39 -1.84 5.07
C ARG A 185 6.60 -1.20 6.21
N PHE A 186 5.36 -0.82 5.94
CA PHE A 186 4.45 -0.22 6.92
C PHE A 186 3.50 -1.30 7.47
N ILE A 187 3.82 -1.85 8.63
CA ILE A 187 3.10 -2.94 9.26
C ILE A 187 2.36 -2.41 10.50
N CYS A 188 1.06 -2.63 10.59
CA CYS A 188 0.27 -2.28 11.77
C CYS A 188 0.51 -3.27 12.90
N LYS A 189 0.92 -2.75 14.06
CA LYS A 189 1.24 -3.51 15.26
C LYS A 189 0.00 -4.21 15.83
N SER A 190 0.17 -5.44 16.28
CA SER A 190 -0.89 -6.27 16.87
C SER A 190 -2.07 -6.49 15.92
N THR A 191 -1.78 -6.72 14.64
CA THR A 191 -2.78 -7.01 13.60
C THR A 191 -2.40 -8.27 12.80
N VAL A 192 -3.25 -8.61 11.82
CA VAL A 192 -2.96 -9.70 10.87
C VAL A 192 -1.71 -9.44 10.04
N GLU A 193 -1.31 -8.19 9.86
CA GLU A 193 -0.13 -7.84 9.05
C GLU A 193 1.20 -8.31 9.66
N GLU A 194 1.28 -8.47 10.99
CA GLU A 194 2.46 -9.04 11.63
C GLU A 194 2.58 -10.56 11.45
N LYS A 195 1.52 -11.21 10.94
CA LYS A 195 1.44 -12.67 10.78
C LYS A 195 1.53 -13.12 9.31
N ILE A 196 1.58 -12.17 8.40
CA ILE A 196 1.74 -12.38 6.97
C ILE A 196 3.22 -12.29 6.60
#